data_1e6b1eac35786f0db7712ecd2a89f57d
#
_entry.id   1e6b1eac35786f0db7712ecd2a89f57d
#
_cell.length_a   1.000
_cell.length_b   1.000
_cell.length_c   1.000
_cell.angle_alpha   90.00
_cell.angle_beta   90.00
_cell.angle_gamma   90.00
#
_symmetry.space_group_name_H-M   'P 1'
#
loop_
_entity.id
_entity.type
_entity.pdbx_description
1 polymer ?
#
loop_
_entity_poly.entity_id
_entity_poly.type
_entity_poly.pdbx_seq_one_letter_code
_entity_poly.pdbx_strand_id
1 'polypeptide(L)'
;TDAAGVYIPRLCWMKGLLPFGSCRVCTLRVNGRPQAACTQPVAPGMVIENDTAELRELRRDLIDMLFVEGNHFCMVCAKSGNCELQALAYRFGITAPKYPFAFPKRVRDASHPAIVLDRDRCVLCARCVRASRELDGKAVFGFEGRGPGKCIAVNAAEGLVATDADAADRAVAACPTGALMEKRVGFAVPVGQRLFDRAPIGSETEPPAAEK
;
A
#
# COMPACT_ATOMS: atom_id res chain seq x y z
N THR A 1 10.59 -10.69 12.75
CA THR A 1 10.95 -9.29 13.12
C THR A 1 9.87 -8.68 14.00
N ASP A 2 8.58 -8.70 13.59
CA ASP A 2 7.49 -8.12 14.39
C ASP A 2 7.50 -8.66 15.84
N ALA A 3 7.67 -9.98 16.02
CA ALA A 3 7.79 -10.59 17.35
C ALA A 3 9.03 -10.15 18.17
N ALA A 4 10.02 -9.55 17.52
CA ALA A 4 11.22 -9.01 18.14
C ALA A 4 11.17 -7.47 18.27
N GLY A 5 10.01 -6.85 18.06
CA GLY A 5 9.85 -5.40 18.12
C GLY A 5 10.59 -4.64 17.01
N VAL A 6 10.94 -5.29 15.91
CA VAL A 6 11.63 -4.66 14.78
C VAL A 6 10.68 -4.48 13.61
N TYR A 7 10.29 -3.25 13.38
CA TYR A 7 9.44 -2.89 12.24
C TYR A 7 10.22 -2.86 10.93
N ILE A 8 9.75 -3.61 9.94
CA ILE A 8 10.21 -3.51 8.55
C ILE A 8 9.11 -2.79 7.75
N PRO A 9 9.39 -1.61 7.17
CA PRO A 9 8.42 -0.88 6.35
C PRO A 9 7.91 -1.74 5.20
N ARG A 10 6.62 -1.73 4.96
CA ARG A 10 5.95 -2.62 4.00
C ARG A 10 4.71 -1.96 3.41
N LEU A 11 4.40 -2.23 2.15
CA LEU A 11 3.19 -1.72 1.50
C LEU A 11 2.44 -2.80 0.73
N CYS A 12 3.10 -3.65 -0.07
CA CYS A 12 2.43 -4.73 -0.78
C CYS A 12 2.23 -5.99 0.07
N TRP A 13 2.99 -6.18 1.13
CA TRP A 13 2.79 -7.27 2.08
C TRP A 13 1.63 -6.94 3.04
N MET A 14 0.83 -7.92 3.35
CA MET A 14 -0.22 -7.86 4.36
C MET A 14 -0.31 -9.23 5.04
N LYS A 15 -0.52 -9.23 6.36
CA LYS A 15 -0.71 -10.47 7.13
C LYS A 15 -1.93 -11.23 6.61
N GLY A 16 -1.79 -12.53 6.38
CA GLY A 16 -2.85 -13.39 5.86
C GLY A 16 -2.90 -13.50 4.34
N LEU A 17 -2.03 -12.79 3.61
CA LEU A 17 -1.88 -12.94 2.16
C LEU A 17 -0.48 -13.47 1.81
N LEU A 18 -0.39 -14.27 0.76
CA LEU A 18 0.90 -14.71 0.23
C LEU A 18 1.79 -13.51 -0.14
N PRO A 19 3.10 -13.55 0.12
CA PRO A 19 4.01 -12.48 -0.28
C PRO A 19 4.01 -12.23 -1.77
N PHE A 20 4.21 -10.96 -2.19
CA PHE A 20 4.20 -10.59 -3.61
C PHE A 20 5.51 -9.92 -4.08
N GLY A 21 6.18 -9.17 -3.20
CA GLY A 21 7.50 -8.59 -3.49
C GLY A 21 7.53 -7.41 -4.46
N SER A 22 6.38 -6.77 -4.81
CA SER A 22 6.34 -5.77 -5.87
C SER A 22 6.83 -4.38 -5.46
N CYS A 23 6.42 -3.87 -4.29
CA CYS A 23 6.69 -2.48 -3.93
C CYS A 23 8.13 -2.21 -3.48
N ARG A 24 8.87 -3.21 -3.07
CA ARG A 24 10.26 -3.16 -2.59
C ARG A 24 10.50 -2.27 -1.36
N VAL A 25 9.47 -1.65 -0.79
CA VAL A 25 9.60 -0.80 0.43
C VAL A 25 10.20 -1.57 1.61
N CYS A 26 10.01 -2.89 1.67
CA CYS A 26 10.59 -3.76 2.68
C CYS A 26 12.04 -4.19 2.38
N THR A 27 12.75 -3.55 1.44
CA THR A 27 14.14 -3.88 1.14
C THR A 27 15.00 -3.67 2.39
N LEU A 28 15.80 -4.70 2.69
CA LEU A 28 16.83 -4.74 3.73
C LEU A 28 18.08 -5.40 3.17
N ARG A 29 19.19 -5.40 3.91
CA ARG A 29 20.38 -6.17 3.51
C ARG A 29 20.42 -7.50 4.24
N VAL A 30 20.65 -8.56 3.48
CA VAL A 30 20.92 -9.91 4.01
C VAL A 30 22.31 -10.28 3.55
N ASN A 31 23.23 -10.49 4.48
CA ASN A 31 24.65 -10.79 4.19
C ASN A 31 25.25 -9.78 3.19
N GLY A 32 24.97 -8.48 3.42
CA GLY A 32 25.44 -7.36 2.57
C GLY A 32 24.67 -7.15 1.26
N ARG A 33 23.73 -8.01 0.87
CA ARG A 33 22.95 -7.89 -0.39
C ARG A 33 21.55 -7.37 -0.15
N PRO A 34 21.03 -6.42 -0.95
CA PRO A 34 19.66 -5.93 -0.84
C PRO A 34 18.64 -7.01 -1.24
N GLN A 35 17.69 -7.29 -0.35
CA GLN A 35 16.64 -8.28 -0.54
C GLN A 35 15.29 -7.72 -0.09
N ALA A 36 14.19 -8.22 -0.67
CA ALA A 36 12.85 -7.89 -0.20
C ALA A 36 12.47 -8.79 0.97
N ALA A 37 12.36 -8.25 2.17
CA ALA A 37 12.08 -9.03 3.38
C ALA A 37 10.84 -9.91 3.28
N CYS A 38 9.78 -9.45 2.61
CA CYS A 38 8.53 -10.19 2.48
C CYS A 38 8.65 -11.51 1.69
N THR A 39 9.69 -11.66 0.85
CA THR A 39 9.90 -12.85 0.00
C THR A 39 11.21 -13.58 0.32
N GLN A 40 11.98 -13.07 1.30
CA GLN A 40 13.25 -13.66 1.67
C GLN A 40 13.04 -14.80 2.68
N PRO A 41 13.36 -16.07 2.36
CA PRO A 41 13.39 -17.14 3.34
C PRO A 41 14.42 -16.85 4.42
N VAL A 42 14.09 -17.20 5.66
CA VAL A 42 14.99 -17.04 6.81
C VAL A 42 15.82 -18.30 7.00
N ALA A 43 17.12 -18.14 7.26
CA ALA A 43 18.01 -19.23 7.59
C ALA A 43 18.93 -18.85 8.77
N PRO A 44 19.40 -19.84 9.57
CA PRO A 44 20.38 -19.58 10.63
C PRO A 44 21.65 -18.90 10.11
N GLY A 45 22.22 -18.01 10.91
CA GLY A 45 23.47 -17.32 10.57
C GLY A 45 23.33 -16.14 9.60
N MET A 46 22.13 -15.79 9.18
CA MET A 46 21.91 -14.58 8.38
C MET A 46 22.21 -13.32 9.19
N VAL A 47 23.00 -12.41 8.61
CA VAL A 47 23.20 -11.05 9.11
C VAL A 47 22.23 -10.14 8.38
N ILE A 48 21.36 -9.47 9.13
CA ILE A 48 20.30 -8.62 8.59
C ILE A 48 20.51 -7.18 9.06
N GLU A 49 20.59 -6.26 8.09
CA GLU A 49 20.60 -4.82 8.34
C GLU A 49 19.28 -4.24 7.84
N ASN A 50 18.49 -3.65 8.75
CA ASN A 50 17.17 -3.11 8.42
C ASN A 50 17.15 -1.58 8.34
N ASP A 51 17.99 -0.89 9.10
CA ASP A 51 17.90 0.56 9.29
C ASP A 51 19.27 1.24 9.17
N THR A 52 19.82 1.27 7.95
CA THR A 52 21.00 2.06 7.60
C THR A 52 20.59 3.34 6.87
N ALA A 53 21.47 4.34 6.81
CA ALA A 53 21.23 5.58 6.09
C ALA A 53 20.91 5.32 4.60
N GLU A 54 21.64 4.38 3.98
CA GLU A 54 21.41 3.97 2.58
C GLU A 54 20.03 3.31 2.39
N LEU A 55 19.61 2.42 3.29
CA LEU A 55 18.30 1.79 3.23
C LEU A 55 17.16 2.79 3.47
N ARG A 56 17.37 3.78 4.34
CA ARG A 56 16.41 4.86 4.55
C ARG A 56 16.24 5.69 3.28
N GLU A 57 17.34 6.08 2.62
CA GLU A 57 17.27 6.84 1.37
C GLU A 57 16.64 6.01 0.24
N LEU A 58 17.02 4.75 0.07
CA LEU A 58 16.38 3.84 -0.90
C LEU A 58 14.85 3.76 -0.67
N ARG A 59 14.42 3.63 0.56
CA ARG A 59 12.97 3.59 0.88
C ARG A 59 12.27 4.91 0.61
N ARG A 60 12.93 6.04 0.87
CA ARG A 60 12.41 7.37 0.51
C ARG A 60 12.19 7.47 -0.99
N ASP A 61 13.18 7.07 -1.79
CA ASP A 61 13.08 7.07 -3.25
C ASP A 61 11.95 6.18 -3.77
N LEU A 62 11.82 4.96 -3.23
CA LEU A 62 10.75 4.05 -3.61
C LEU A 62 9.36 4.60 -3.28
N ILE A 63 9.20 5.19 -2.10
CA ILE A 63 7.93 5.80 -1.67
C ILE A 63 7.61 7.01 -2.54
N ASP A 64 8.59 7.85 -2.83
CA ASP A 64 8.44 9.03 -3.68
C ASP A 64 8.02 8.64 -5.10
N MET A 65 8.68 7.64 -5.71
CA MET A 65 8.28 7.11 -7.02
C MET A 65 6.83 6.59 -7.02
N LEU A 66 6.38 5.95 -5.94
CA LEU A 66 4.98 5.51 -5.82
C LEU A 66 4.00 6.69 -5.77
N PHE A 67 4.40 7.85 -5.22
CA PHE A 67 3.59 9.06 -5.23
C PHE A 67 3.49 9.68 -6.63
N VAL A 68 4.60 9.81 -7.33
CA VAL A 68 4.63 10.53 -8.62
C VAL A 68 4.12 9.68 -9.79
N GLU A 69 4.12 8.36 -9.66
CA GLU A 69 3.52 7.44 -10.65
C GLU A 69 2.00 7.52 -10.69
N GLY A 70 1.36 7.99 -9.61
CA GLY A 70 -0.08 8.13 -9.48
C GLY A 70 -0.52 9.59 -9.28
N ASN A 71 -1.82 9.78 -9.07
CA ASN A 71 -2.41 11.08 -8.75
C ASN A 71 -2.80 11.12 -7.26
N HIS A 72 -1.79 11.18 -6.38
CA HIS A 72 -1.97 11.13 -4.93
C HIS A 72 -2.10 12.53 -4.31
N PHE A 73 -3.24 13.16 -4.50
CA PHE A 73 -3.56 14.47 -3.90
C PHE A 73 -4.19 14.28 -2.50
N CYS A 74 -3.35 14.14 -1.48
CA CYS A 74 -3.76 13.77 -0.13
C CYS A 74 -4.77 14.73 0.51
N MET A 75 -4.73 16.02 0.20
CA MET A 75 -5.63 17.04 0.75
C MET A 75 -7.10 16.78 0.44
N VAL A 76 -7.38 16.20 -0.74
CA VAL A 76 -8.76 15.93 -1.21
C VAL A 76 -9.05 14.42 -1.30
N CYS A 77 -8.20 13.60 -0.71
CA CYS A 77 -8.34 12.14 -0.74
C CYS A 77 -9.15 11.64 0.44
N ALA A 78 -10.24 10.92 0.17
CA ALA A 78 -11.08 10.29 1.21
C ALA A 78 -10.31 9.26 2.08
N LYS A 79 -9.16 8.73 1.63
CA LYS A 79 -8.28 7.82 2.38
C LYS A 79 -7.26 8.54 3.25
N SER A 80 -7.16 9.89 3.18
CA SER A 80 -6.17 10.67 3.95
C SER A 80 -6.27 10.35 5.46
N GLY A 81 -5.11 10.17 6.10
CA GLY A 81 -5.00 9.77 7.50
C GLY A 81 -5.21 8.28 7.78
N ASN A 82 -5.77 7.53 6.82
CA ASN A 82 -5.92 6.07 6.85
C ASN A 82 -5.18 5.39 5.67
N CYS A 83 -4.28 6.11 5.00
CA CYS A 83 -3.53 5.66 3.85
C CYS A 83 -2.12 5.22 4.27
N GLU A 84 -1.77 3.95 4.05
CA GLU A 84 -0.45 3.42 4.42
C GLU A 84 0.68 4.09 3.63
N LEU A 85 0.46 4.46 2.35
CA LEU A 85 1.46 5.19 1.56
C LEU A 85 1.75 6.57 2.16
N GLN A 86 0.70 7.31 2.55
CA GLN A 86 0.84 8.60 3.22
C GLN A 86 1.56 8.47 4.57
N ALA A 87 1.19 7.47 5.35
CA ALA A 87 1.81 7.21 6.65
C ALA A 87 3.29 6.85 6.53
N LEU A 88 3.67 6.07 5.50
CA LEU A 88 5.08 5.79 5.19
C LEU A 88 5.83 7.07 4.79
N ALA A 89 5.21 7.96 4.00
CA ALA A 89 5.84 9.24 3.66
C ALA A 89 6.14 10.07 4.90
N TYR A 90 5.20 10.17 5.83
CA TYR A 90 5.43 10.85 7.12
C TYR A 90 6.54 10.20 7.94
N ARG A 91 6.54 8.87 8.04
CA ARG A 91 7.59 8.14 8.75
C ARG A 91 8.99 8.39 8.19
N PHE A 92 9.11 8.54 6.86
CA PHE A 92 10.38 8.82 6.18
C PHE A 92 10.66 10.30 5.95
N GLY A 93 9.85 11.21 6.50
CA GLY A 93 10.05 12.65 6.40
C GLY A 93 9.93 13.20 4.98
N ILE A 94 9.10 12.58 4.15
CA ILE A 94 8.81 13.04 2.78
C ILE A 94 7.70 14.08 2.87
N THR A 95 8.04 15.35 2.69
CA THR A 95 7.10 16.47 2.70
C THR A 95 6.64 16.87 1.31
N ALA A 96 7.48 16.63 0.30
CA ALA A 96 7.19 16.85 -1.10
C ALA A 96 7.97 15.85 -1.96
N PRO A 97 7.40 15.37 -3.08
CA PRO A 97 8.11 14.53 -4.02
C PRO A 97 9.29 15.25 -4.67
N LYS A 98 10.41 14.54 -4.85
CA LYS A 98 11.58 15.06 -5.57
C LYS A 98 11.58 14.71 -7.06
N TYR A 99 10.82 13.67 -7.45
CA TYR A 99 10.69 13.27 -8.84
C TYR A 99 9.53 13.98 -9.53
N PRO A 100 9.57 14.17 -10.86
CA PRO A 100 8.46 14.76 -11.60
C PRO A 100 7.24 13.85 -11.61
N PHE A 101 6.04 14.42 -11.49
CA PHE A 101 4.78 13.68 -11.58
C PHE A 101 4.52 13.16 -12.99
N ALA A 102 4.09 11.89 -13.09
CA ALA A 102 3.69 11.28 -14.35
C ALA A 102 2.27 11.69 -14.82
N PHE A 103 1.40 12.12 -13.89
CA PHE A 103 0.01 12.49 -14.15
C PHE A 103 -0.74 11.50 -15.06
N PRO A 104 -0.79 10.21 -14.69
CA PRO A 104 -1.50 9.24 -15.50
C PRO A 104 -2.97 9.58 -15.63
N LYS A 105 -3.60 9.13 -16.72
CA LYS A 105 -5.05 9.21 -16.94
C LYS A 105 -5.59 7.80 -17.06
N ARG A 106 -6.04 7.25 -15.93
CA ARG A 106 -6.62 5.89 -15.88
C ARG A 106 -8.11 5.98 -15.59
N VAL A 107 -8.88 5.08 -16.21
CA VAL A 107 -10.33 5.07 -16.03
C VAL A 107 -10.70 4.74 -14.59
N ARG A 108 -11.50 5.61 -13.97
CA ARG A 108 -12.13 5.35 -12.68
C ARG A 108 -13.39 4.51 -12.91
N ASP A 109 -13.55 3.43 -12.15
CA ASP A 109 -14.77 2.65 -12.11
C ASP A 109 -15.58 3.01 -10.86
N ALA A 110 -16.71 3.65 -11.07
CA ALA A 110 -17.66 4.02 -10.02
C ALA A 110 -19.04 3.39 -10.28
N SER A 111 -19.11 2.36 -11.11
CA SER A 111 -20.37 1.69 -11.49
C SER A 111 -21.05 0.99 -10.32
N HIS A 112 -20.31 0.40 -9.38
CA HIS A 112 -20.89 -0.29 -8.23
C HIS A 112 -21.51 0.70 -7.22
N PRO A 113 -22.67 0.39 -6.61
CA PRO A 113 -23.36 1.32 -5.70
C PRO A 113 -22.57 1.68 -4.45
N ALA A 114 -21.79 0.75 -3.88
CA ALA A 114 -21.12 0.91 -2.59
C ALA A 114 -19.59 1.08 -2.68
N ILE A 115 -18.93 0.68 -3.76
CA ILE A 115 -17.47 0.74 -3.92
C ILE A 115 -17.06 1.55 -5.14
N VAL A 116 -15.82 2.08 -5.09
CA VAL A 116 -15.18 2.79 -6.20
C VAL A 116 -13.75 2.29 -6.39
N LEU A 117 -13.33 2.11 -7.64
CA LEU A 117 -11.97 1.82 -8.04
C LEU A 117 -11.39 3.03 -8.79
N ASP A 118 -10.50 3.76 -8.14
CA ASP A 118 -9.75 4.88 -8.71
C ASP A 118 -8.32 4.39 -9.07
N ARG A 119 -8.13 4.03 -10.33
CA ARG A 119 -6.86 3.47 -10.82
C ARG A 119 -5.71 4.47 -10.80
N ASP A 120 -5.99 5.77 -10.78
CA ASP A 120 -4.97 6.83 -10.66
C ASP A 120 -4.27 6.84 -9.29
N ARG A 121 -4.89 6.23 -8.27
CA ARG A 121 -4.32 6.09 -6.93
C ARG A 121 -3.75 4.70 -6.65
N CYS A 122 -3.68 3.84 -7.67
CA CYS A 122 -3.24 2.47 -7.52
C CYS A 122 -1.71 2.37 -7.61
N VAL A 123 -1.09 1.81 -6.59
CA VAL A 123 0.35 1.53 -6.50
C VAL A 123 0.71 0.09 -6.92
N LEU A 124 -0.16 -0.60 -7.62
CA LEU A 124 0.03 -1.96 -8.15
C LEU A 124 0.51 -3.00 -7.12
N CYS A 125 0.12 -2.84 -5.85
CA CYS A 125 0.56 -3.70 -4.75
C CYS A 125 -0.07 -5.11 -4.77
N ALA A 126 -1.05 -5.37 -5.62
CA ALA A 126 -1.78 -6.63 -5.75
C ALA A 126 -2.52 -7.10 -4.47
N ARG A 127 -2.70 -6.29 -3.43
CA ARG A 127 -3.42 -6.74 -2.24
C ARG A 127 -4.87 -7.09 -2.57
N CYS A 128 -5.60 -6.24 -3.31
CA CYS A 128 -6.98 -6.51 -3.72
C CYS A 128 -7.10 -7.75 -4.60
N VAL A 129 -6.17 -7.96 -5.54
CA VAL A 129 -6.15 -9.14 -6.42
C VAL A 129 -6.00 -10.43 -5.61
N ARG A 130 -5.04 -10.43 -4.65
CA ARG A 130 -4.80 -11.59 -3.79
C ARG A 130 -5.92 -11.79 -2.77
N ALA A 131 -6.38 -10.73 -2.11
CA ALA A 131 -7.44 -10.82 -1.11
C ALA A 131 -8.75 -11.31 -1.74
N SER A 132 -9.13 -10.79 -2.90
CA SER A 132 -10.33 -11.26 -3.61
C SER A 132 -10.27 -12.76 -3.91
N ARG A 133 -9.08 -13.30 -4.25
CA ARG A 133 -8.89 -14.72 -4.54
C ARG A 133 -8.71 -15.57 -3.30
N GLU A 134 -7.81 -15.15 -2.39
CA GLU A 134 -7.34 -15.97 -1.27
C GLU A 134 -8.27 -15.89 -0.05
N LEU A 135 -8.95 -14.74 0.16
CA LEU A 135 -9.77 -14.49 1.34
C LEU A 135 -11.27 -14.43 1.04
N ASP A 136 -11.64 -13.86 -0.12
CA ASP A 136 -13.06 -13.70 -0.50
C ASP A 136 -13.56 -14.83 -1.42
N GLY A 137 -12.63 -15.57 -2.09
CA GLY A 137 -12.96 -16.65 -3.01
C GLY A 137 -13.64 -16.19 -4.32
N LYS A 138 -13.53 -14.87 -4.66
CA LYS A 138 -14.29 -14.24 -5.74
C LYS A 138 -13.50 -13.96 -7.02
N ALA A 139 -12.19 -13.71 -6.92
CA ALA A 139 -11.31 -13.35 -8.04
C ALA A 139 -11.82 -12.16 -8.90
N VAL A 140 -12.45 -11.15 -8.27
CA VAL A 140 -13.01 -9.96 -8.94
C VAL A 140 -11.93 -9.14 -9.65
N PHE A 141 -10.72 -9.06 -9.07
CA PHE A 141 -9.64 -8.20 -9.54
C PHE A 141 -8.52 -9.01 -10.20
N GLY A 142 -7.93 -8.41 -11.24
CA GLY A 142 -6.74 -8.91 -11.92
C GLY A 142 -5.84 -7.77 -12.36
N PHE A 143 -4.87 -8.07 -13.22
CA PHE A 143 -4.06 -7.06 -13.89
C PHE A 143 -4.31 -7.11 -15.39
N GLU A 144 -4.28 -5.93 -16.01
CA GLU A 144 -4.25 -5.76 -17.46
C GLU A 144 -3.10 -4.83 -17.86
N GLY A 145 -2.74 -4.87 -19.14
CA GLY A 145 -1.66 -4.04 -19.69
C GLY A 145 -0.27 -4.42 -19.18
N ARG A 146 0.72 -3.62 -19.58
CA ARG A 146 2.12 -3.78 -19.23
C ARG A 146 2.84 -2.44 -19.18
N GLY A 147 4.00 -2.39 -18.52
CA GLY A 147 4.79 -1.16 -18.37
C GLY A 147 3.94 -0.04 -17.75
N PRO A 148 4.04 1.20 -18.24
CA PRO A 148 3.26 2.34 -17.72
C PRO A 148 1.74 2.17 -17.88
N GLY A 149 1.28 1.35 -18.82
CA GLY A 149 -0.12 1.04 -19.05
C GLY A 149 -0.69 -0.07 -18.14
N LYS A 150 0.12 -0.67 -17.25
CA LYS A 150 -0.37 -1.70 -16.34
C LYS A 150 -1.33 -1.10 -15.33
N CYS A 151 -2.51 -1.73 -15.17
CA CYS A 151 -3.49 -1.32 -14.17
C CYS A 151 -4.29 -2.50 -13.62
N ILE A 152 -5.13 -2.22 -12.61
CA ILE A 152 -6.07 -3.20 -12.08
C ILE A 152 -7.24 -3.36 -13.06
N ALA A 153 -7.47 -4.60 -13.49
CA ALA A 153 -8.64 -5.04 -14.23
C ALA A 153 -9.74 -5.50 -13.27
N VAL A 154 -10.97 -5.39 -13.73
CA VAL A 154 -12.16 -5.99 -13.12
C VAL A 154 -12.63 -7.11 -14.04
N ASN A 155 -12.95 -8.29 -13.50
CA ASN A 155 -13.34 -9.48 -14.27
C ASN A 155 -14.80 -9.42 -14.78
N ALA A 156 -15.23 -8.24 -15.25
CA ALA A 156 -16.51 -8.04 -15.90
C ALA A 156 -16.41 -6.88 -16.89
N ALA A 157 -17.01 -7.02 -18.07
CA ALA A 157 -16.93 -6.00 -19.13
C ALA A 157 -17.60 -4.67 -18.73
N GLU A 158 -18.69 -4.75 -17.99
CA GLU A 158 -19.47 -3.60 -17.50
C GLU A 158 -18.87 -2.98 -16.23
N GLY A 159 -17.73 -3.50 -15.75
CA GLY A 159 -17.05 -3.02 -14.55
C GLY A 159 -17.60 -3.62 -13.25
N LEU A 160 -17.34 -2.94 -12.13
CA LEU A 160 -17.64 -3.43 -10.78
C LEU A 160 -19.12 -3.77 -10.57
N VAL A 161 -20.04 -3.08 -11.25
CA VAL A 161 -21.49 -3.31 -11.12
C VAL A 161 -21.90 -4.73 -11.53
N ALA A 162 -21.17 -5.35 -12.45
CA ALA A 162 -21.47 -6.68 -12.97
C ALA A 162 -20.64 -7.79 -12.28
N THR A 163 -20.10 -7.50 -11.12
CA THR A 163 -19.36 -8.46 -10.30
C THR A 163 -20.12 -8.79 -9.02
N ASP A 164 -19.69 -9.83 -8.32
CA ASP A 164 -20.12 -10.19 -6.98
C ASP A 164 -19.33 -9.48 -5.86
N ALA A 165 -18.63 -8.39 -6.19
CA ALA A 165 -17.92 -7.57 -5.21
C ALA A 165 -18.88 -6.97 -4.19
N ASP A 166 -18.44 -6.89 -2.94
CA ASP A 166 -19.18 -6.27 -1.85
C ASP A 166 -18.27 -5.30 -1.06
N ALA A 167 -18.86 -4.28 -0.44
CA ALA A 167 -18.12 -3.33 0.39
C ALA A 167 -17.42 -4.01 1.58
N ALA A 168 -18.00 -5.09 2.10
CA ALA A 168 -17.44 -5.87 3.20
C ALA A 168 -16.32 -6.82 2.77
N ASP A 169 -16.01 -6.96 1.48
CA ASP A 169 -14.96 -7.84 1.00
C ASP A 169 -13.58 -7.43 1.57
N ARG A 170 -12.80 -8.43 1.92
CA ARG A 170 -11.42 -8.24 2.39
C ARG A 170 -10.56 -7.55 1.34
N ALA A 171 -10.87 -7.72 0.07
CA ALA A 171 -10.21 -7.04 -1.04
C ALA A 171 -10.32 -5.50 -0.94
N VAL A 172 -11.48 -4.97 -0.54
CA VAL A 172 -11.70 -3.52 -0.36
C VAL A 172 -10.88 -3.01 0.83
N ALA A 173 -10.99 -3.70 1.97
CA ALA A 173 -10.24 -3.36 3.19
C ALA A 173 -8.72 -3.47 3.02
N ALA A 174 -8.24 -4.41 2.19
CA ALA A 174 -6.82 -4.65 1.94
C ALA A 174 -6.12 -3.53 1.16
N CYS A 175 -6.85 -2.61 0.52
CA CYS A 175 -6.23 -1.55 -0.28
C CYS A 175 -5.47 -0.56 0.62
N PRO A 176 -4.13 -0.42 0.46
CA PRO A 176 -3.34 0.44 1.33
C PRO A 176 -3.48 1.93 0.98
N THR A 177 -4.04 2.24 -0.19
CA THR A 177 -4.24 3.61 -0.70
C THR A 177 -5.72 3.88 -0.96
N GLY A 178 -6.03 5.04 -1.52
CA GLY A 178 -7.38 5.40 -1.93
C GLY A 178 -7.79 4.87 -3.31
N ALA A 179 -7.17 3.80 -3.80
CA ALA A 179 -7.49 3.23 -5.12
C ALA A 179 -8.78 2.41 -5.11
N LEU A 180 -8.97 1.56 -4.11
CA LEU A 180 -10.21 0.79 -3.92
C LEU A 180 -10.78 1.13 -2.56
N MET A 181 -12.02 1.62 -2.51
CA MET A 181 -12.64 2.14 -1.29
C MET A 181 -14.15 1.96 -1.31
N GLU A 182 -14.74 1.94 -0.13
CA GLU A 182 -16.16 2.19 0.05
C GLU A 182 -16.51 3.64 -0.33
N LYS A 183 -17.67 3.83 -0.93
CA LYS A 183 -18.23 5.15 -1.23
C LYS A 183 -18.84 5.77 0.03
N ARG A 184 -18.83 7.10 0.10
CA ARG A 184 -19.51 7.91 1.13
C ARG A 184 -19.01 7.74 2.57
N VAL A 185 -17.85 7.10 2.77
CA VAL A 185 -17.23 6.94 4.09
C VAL A 185 -16.04 7.87 4.32
N GLY A 186 -15.63 8.63 3.29
CA GLY A 186 -14.53 9.58 3.38
C GLY A 186 -14.83 10.76 4.29
N PHE A 187 -13.79 11.27 4.96
CA PHE A 187 -13.84 12.45 5.82
C PHE A 187 -14.75 12.34 7.04
N ALA A 188 -15.24 11.14 7.38
CA ALA A 188 -16.10 10.92 8.55
C ALA A 188 -15.34 11.11 9.88
N VAL A 189 -14.02 10.91 9.87
CA VAL A 189 -13.15 11.07 11.05
C VAL A 189 -12.38 12.36 10.91
N PRO A 190 -12.42 13.28 11.91
CA PRO A 190 -11.69 14.53 11.89
C PRO A 190 -10.16 14.34 11.84
N VAL A 191 -9.45 15.31 11.25
CA VAL A 191 -7.98 15.40 11.31
C VAL A 191 -7.54 15.39 12.79
N GLY A 192 -6.48 14.67 13.11
CA GLY A 192 -6.00 14.43 14.46
C GLY A 192 -6.61 13.19 15.14
N GLN A 193 -7.66 12.60 14.56
CA GLN A 193 -8.34 11.42 15.12
C GLN A 193 -8.30 10.19 14.21
N ARG A 194 -7.76 10.31 13.00
CA ARG A 194 -7.67 9.23 12.02
C ARG A 194 -6.62 8.19 12.44
N LEU A 195 -6.60 7.04 11.82
CA LEU A 195 -5.75 5.90 12.21
C LEU A 195 -4.29 6.30 12.41
N PHE A 196 -3.68 6.90 11.38
CA PHE A 196 -2.25 7.26 11.41
C PHE A 196 -1.96 8.64 12.02
N ASP A 197 -2.98 9.39 12.42
CA ASP A 197 -2.80 10.56 13.29
C ASP A 197 -2.56 10.12 14.74
N ARG A 198 -3.22 9.03 15.19
CA ARG A 198 -3.14 8.50 16.55
C ARG A 198 -1.99 7.53 16.76
N ALA A 199 -1.72 6.70 15.76
CA ALA A 199 -0.73 5.63 15.82
C ALA A 199 0.10 5.67 14.53
N PRO A 200 1.31 6.27 14.54
CA PRO A 200 2.20 6.24 13.40
C PRO A 200 2.41 4.81 12.87
N ILE A 201 2.53 4.66 11.55
CA ILE A 201 2.70 3.33 10.95
C ILE A 201 3.94 2.63 11.52
N GLY A 202 3.78 1.41 12.00
CA GLY A 202 4.82 0.60 12.63
C GLY A 202 4.82 0.67 14.15
N SER A 203 4.04 1.58 14.77
CA SER A 203 3.98 1.71 16.25
C SER A 203 3.40 0.46 16.93
N GLU A 204 2.65 -0.34 16.20
CA GLU A 204 2.15 -1.63 16.68
C GLU A 204 3.28 -2.68 16.87
N THR A 205 4.43 -2.45 16.27
CA THR A 205 5.57 -3.37 16.30
C THR A 205 6.73 -2.82 17.16
N GLU A 206 7.01 -1.53 17.01
CA GLU A 206 8.10 -0.88 17.74
C GLU A 206 7.61 -0.42 19.12
N PRO A 207 8.35 -0.69 20.21
CA PRO A 207 8.03 -0.10 21.49
C PRO A 207 8.06 1.43 21.38
N PRO A 208 7.20 2.15 22.11
CA PRO A 208 7.26 3.60 22.13
C PRO A 208 8.67 4.04 22.50
N ALA A 209 9.21 5.03 21.76
CA ALA A 209 10.49 5.63 22.13
C ALA A 209 10.40 6.08 23.59
N ALA A 210 11.33 5.64 24.43
CA ALA A 210 11.41 6.16 25.79
C ALA A 210 11.48 7.68 25.69
N GLU A 211 10.55 8.36 26.32
CA GLU A 211 10.59 9.83 26.43
C GLU A 211 11.95 10.23 27.00
N LYS A 212 12.71 11.00 26.19
CA LYS A 212 13.99 11.57 26.62
C LYS A 212 13.75 12.90 27.27
#